data_73f27ae3b6d49ab112f6b17026480561
#
_entry.id   73f27ae3b6d49ab112f6b17026480561
#
_cell.length_a   1.000
_cell.length_b   1.000
_cell.length_c   1.000
_cell.angle_alpha   90.00
_cell.angle_beta   90.00
_cell.angle_gamma   90.00
#
_symmetry.space_group_name_H-M   'P 1'
#
loop_
_entity.id
_entity.type
_entity.pdbx_description
1 polymer ?
#
loop_
_entity_poly.entity_id
_entity_poly.type
_entity_poly.pdbx_seq_one_letter_code
_entity_poly.pdbx_strand_id
1 'polypeptide(L)'
;MTERVRKPEWLKISIGANERYTETKRIVESHCLHTICSSGRCPNMGECWGRGTATFMIGGDICTRCCKFCNTQTGKPMPLDPKEPVHVAESIALMKLSHAVVTSVDRDDLPDLGAAHWAQTIREIKRLNPETTVEVLIPDFQGRKELIDKVIEAQPEIISHNMETVKRISPLVRSAARYETSLEVLC
;
A
#
# COMPACT_ATOMS: atom_id res chain seq x y z
N MET A 1 -23.65 32.97 -16.45
CA MET A 1 -23.83 31.51 -16.27
C MET A 1 -22.61 30.82 -16.87
N THR A 2 -21.70 30.31 -16.05
CA THR A 2 -20.52 29.58 -16.54
C THR A 2 -20.97 28.20 -17.01
N GLU A 3 -20.83 27.94 -18.29
CA GLU A 3 -21.12 26.66 -18.91
C GLU A 3 -20.24 25.58 -18.28
N ARG A 4 -20.86 24.59 -17.63
CA ARG A 4 -20.16 23.50 -16.96
C ARG A 4 -19.64 22.55 -18.06
N VAL A 5 -18.36 22.65 -18.40
CA VAL A 5 -17.70 21.73 -19.35
C VAL A 5 -17.85 20.29 -18.83
N ARG A 6 -18.52 19.44 -19.61
CA ARG A 6 -18.67 18.00 -19.28
C ARG A 6 -17.32 17.31 -19.39
N LYS A 7 -17.03 16.42 -18.44
CA LYS A 7 -15.82 15.57 -18.50
C LYS A 7 -15.85 14.74 -19.79
N PRO A 8 -14.71 14.62 -20.50
CA PRO A 8 -14.63 13.76 -21.69
C PRO A 8 -14.89 12.28 -21.31
N GLU A 9 -15.30 11.47 -22.30
CA GLU A 9 -15.71 10.07 -22.10
C GLU A 9 -14.61 9.23 -21.39
N TRP A 10 -13.35 9.45 -21.76
CA TRP A 10 -12.22 8.74 -21.18
C TRP A 10 -11.93 9.07 -19.69
N LEU A 11 -12.51 10.16 -19.16
CA LEU A 11 -12.48 10.54 -17.75
C LEU A 11 -13.72 10.05 -16.96
N LYS A 12 -14.65 9.37 -17.64
CA LYS A 12 -15.82 8.80 -16.98
C LYS A 12 -15.46 7.43 -16.42
N ILE A 13 -15.47 7.31 -15.10
CA ILE A 13 -15.33 6.01 -14.43
C ILE A 13 -16.71 5.38 -14.37
N SER A 14 -16.83 4.14 -14.83
CA SER A 14 -18.03 3.33 -14.61
C SER A 14 -18.10 2.96 -13.12
N ILE A 15 -19.05 3.54 -12.41
CA ILE A 15 -19.35 3.19 -11.00
C ILE A 15 -20.24 1.93 -10.99
N GLY A 16 -20.03 1.01 -11.91
CA GLY A 16 -20.73 -0.27 -11.94
C GLY A 16 -20.06 -1.25 -10.99
N ALA A 17 -20.68 -1.52 -9.84
CA ALA A 17 -20.30 -2.64 -9.01
C ALA A 17 -20.59 -3.94 -9.77
N ASN A 18 -19.54 -4.62 -10.27
CA ASN A 18 -19.70 -5.99 -10.73
C ASN A 18 -19.84 -6.94 -9.52
N GLU A 19 -20.28 -8.16 -9.77
CA GLU A 19 -20.47 -9.17 -8.70
C GLU A 19 -19.21 -9.35 -7.86
N ARG A 20 -18.04 -9.38 -8.48
CA ARG A 20 -16.75 -9.54 -7.81
C ARG A 20 -16.42 -8.37 -6.88
N TYR A 21 -16.72 -7.14 -7.27
CA TYR A 21 -16.58 -5.99 -6.38
C TYR A 21 -17.47 -6.11 -5.15
N THR A 22 -18.73 -6.52 -5.35
CA THR A 22 -19.69 -6.67 -4.24
C THR A 22 -19.26 -7.77 -3.28
N GLU A 23 -18.77 -8.90 -3.80
CA GLU A 23 -18.23 -9.98 -3.00
C GLU A 23 -16.98 -9.54 -2.22
N THR A 24 -16.01 -8.91 -2.89
CA THR A 24 -14.80 -8.37 -2.28
C THR A 24 -15.13 -7.38 -1.16
N LYS A 25 -16.06 -6.46 -1.41
CA LYS A 25 -16.53 -5.49 -0.40
C LYS A 25 -17.12 -6.20 0.82
N ARG A 26 -17.97 -7.21 0.61
CA ARG A 26 -18.56 -8.00 1.70
C ARG A 26 -17.48 -8.71 2.52
N ILE A 27 -16.46 -9.29 1.87
CA ILE A 27 -15.35 -9.96 2.55
C ILE A 27 -14.57 -8.94 3.41
N VAL A 28 -14.19 -7.80 2.84
CA VAL A 28 -13.49 -6.72 3.55
C VAL A 28 -14.27 -6.28 4.80
N GLU A 29 -15.58 -6.05 4.67
CA GLU A 29 -16.43 -5.59 5.77
C GLU A 29 -16.65 -6.67 6.83
N SER A 30 -16.90 -7.93 6.42
CA SER A 30 -17.21 -9.02 7.34
C SER A 30 -15.99 -9.52 8.14
N HIS A 31 -14.78 -9.34 7.61
CA HIS A 31 -13.53 -9.76 8.25
C HIS A 31 -12.72 -8.59 8.81
N CYS A 32 -13.29 -7.38 8.86
CA CYS A 32 -12.63 -6.18 9.38
C CYS A 32 -11.25 -5.92 8.74
N LEU A 33 -11.13 -6.14 7.42
CA LEU A 33 -9.85 -6.03 6.72
C LEU A 33 -9.49 -4.56 6.44
N HIS A 34 -8.23 -4.21 6.67
CA HIS A 34 -7.72 -2.88 6.40
C HIS A 34 -7.12 -2.79 4.99
N THR A 35 -7.82 -2.07 4.09
CA THR A 35 -7.30 -1.77 2.76
C THR A 35 -7.16 -0.27 2.60
N ILE A 36 -6.03 0.18 2.02
CA ILE A 36 -5.85 1.60 1.66
C ILE A 36 -6.89 2.04 0.62
N CYS A 37 -7.43 1.11 -0.16
CA CYS A 37 -8.50 1.38 -1.10
C CYS A 37 -9.74 1.97 -0.42
N SER A 38 -10.10 1.44 0.76
CA SER A 38 -11.25 1.93 1.55
C SER A 38 -10.90 3.18 2.34
N SER A 39 -9.81 3.17 3.14
CA SER A 39 -9.41 4.29 4.00
C SER A 39 -8.98 5.52 3.20
N GLY A 40 -8.30 5.33 2.07
CA GLY A 40 -7.88 6.38 1.16
C GLY A 40 -8.99 6.87 0.21
N ARG A 41 -10.22 6.31 0.28
CA ARG A 41 -11.33 6.63 -0.62
C ARG A 41 -10.92 6.61 -2.10
N CYS A 42 -10.20 5.55 -2.49
CA CYS A 42 -9.64 5.43 -3.82
C CYS A 42 -10.75 5.43 -4.90
N PRO A 43 -10.70 6.33 -5.90
CA PRO A 43 -11.72 6.39 -6.95
C PRO A 43 -11.69 5.16 -7.88
N ASN A 44 -10.59 4.42 -7.93
CA ASN A 44 -10.39 3.25 -8.77
C ASN A 44 -10.78 1.92 -8.08
N MET A 45 -11.22 1.98 -6.81
CA MET A 45 -11.52 0.79 -6.00
C MET A 45 -12.48 -0.18 -6.71
N GLY A 46 -13.54 0.34 -7.36
CA GLY A 46 -14.52 -0.48 -8.07
C GLY A 46 -13.92 -1.27 -9.22
N GLU A 47 -13.03 -0.66 -9.98
CA GLU A 47 -12.33 -1.30 -11.09
C GLU A 47 -11.28 -2.32 -10.60
N CYS A 48 -10.43 -1.91 -9.65
CA CYS A 48 -9.36 -2.77 -9.12
C CYS A 48 -9.92 -4.03 -8.45
N TRP A 49 -10.88 -3.88 -7.56
CA TRP A 49 -11.51 -5.01 -6.88
C TRP A 49 -12.27 -5.90 -7.85
N GLY A 50 -12.92 -5.30 -8.86
CA GLY A 50 -13.56 -6.04 -9.94
C GLY A 50 -12.60 -6.85 -10.81
N ARG A 51 -11.33 -6.44 -10.90
CA ARG A 51 -10.25 -7.15 -11.59
C ARG A 51 -9.48 -8.13 -10.70
N GLY A 52 -9.78 -8.18 -9.41
CA GLY A 52 -9.08 -9.04 -8.43
C GLY A 52 -7.75 -8.46 -7.97
N THR A 53 -7.65 -7.14 -7.89
CA THR A 53 -6.49 -6.43 -7.33
C THR A 53 -6.93 -5.61 -6.13
N ALA A 54 -6.19 -5.66 -5.03
CA ALA A 54 -6.41 -4.82 -3.86
C ALA A 54 -5.07 -4.36 -3.26
N THR A 55 -5.10 -3.24 -2.55
CA THR A 55 -3.92 -2.70 -1.87
C THR A 55 -4.15 -2.76 -0.36
N PHE A 56 -3.28 -3.47 0.32
CA PHE A 56 -3.25 -3.58 1.79
C PHE A 56 -2.24 -2.60 2.36
N MET A 57 -2.55 -2.05 3.53
CA MET A 57 -1.63 -1.20 4.28
C MET A 57 -1.23 -1.92 5.56
N ILE A 58 0.06 -2.10 5.77
CA ILE A 58 0.63 -2.78 6.94
C ILE A 58 1.37 -1.80 7.86
N GLY A 59 1.71 -2.29 9.04
CA GLY A 59 2.41 -1.49 10.06
C GLY A 59 1.46 -0.64 10.91
N GLY A 60 0.14 -0.89 10.79
CA GLY A 60 -0.93 -0.15 11.47
C GLY A 60 -1.53 0.97 10.61
N ASP A 61 -2.25 1.89 11.27
CA ASP A 61 -3.02 2.97 10.64
C ASP A 61 -2.48 4.38 10.94
N ILE A 62 -1.44 4.47 11.78
CA ILE A 62 -0.79 5.72 12.17
C ILE A 62 0.62 5.77 11.62
N CYS A 63 0.94 6.80 10.84
CA CYS A 63 2.26 7.02 10.26
C CYS A 63 3.11 7.92 11.13
N THR A 64 4.42 7.65 11.24
CA THR A 64 5.37 8.55 11.92
C THR A 64 5.68 9.81 11.13
N ARG A 65 5.32 9.84 9.83
CA ARG A 65 5.57 10.96 8.91
C ARG A 65 4.27 11.70 8.55
N CYS A 66 4.38 13.02 8.27
CA CYS A 66 3.26 13.92 7.98
C CYS A 66 3.36 14.54 6.57
N CYS A 67 3.41 13.70 5.53
CA CYS A 67 3.45 14.16 4.15
C CYS A 67 2.15 14.89 3.75
N LYS A 68 2.28 16.09 3.15
CA LYS A 68 1.13 17.00 2.91
C LYS A 68 0.07 16.49 1.94
N PHE A 69 0.41 15.51 1.11
CA PHE A 69 -0.50 14.89 0.14
C PHE A 69 -1.16 13.61 0.67
N CYS A 70 -0.69 13.10 1.81
CA CYS A 70 -1.16 11.83 2.36
C CYS A 70 -2.35 12.02 3.30
N ASN A 71 -3.34 11.15 3.20
CA ASN A 71 -4.53 11.16 4.05
C ASN A 71 -4.40 10.23 5.27
N THR A 72 -3.25 9.56 5.44
CA THR A 72 -3.00 8.69 6.58
C THR A 72 -2.82 9.52 7.85
N GLN A 73 -3.39 9.03 8.94
CA GLN A 73 -3.25 9.70 10.25
C GLN A 73 -1.79 9.73 10.68
N THR A 74 -1.33 10.89 11.14
CA THR A 74 0.03 11.07 11.67
C THR A 74 0.02 11.05 13.19
N GLY A 75 1.01 10.40 13.78
CA GLY A 75 1.13 10.35 15.24
C GLY A 75 2.14 9.32 15.73
N LYS A 76 1.94 8.88 16.97
CA LYS A 76 2.71 7.78 17.56
C LYS A 76 1.97 6.46 17.29
N PRO A 77 2.55 5.56 16.47
CA PRO A 77 1.91 4.29 16.17
C PRO A 77 1.84 3.37 17.40
N MET A 78 0.87 2.47 17.40
CA MET A 78 0.83 1.35 18.33
C MET A 78 1.93 0.32 17.99
N PRO A 79 2.32 -0.58 18.91
CA PRO A 79 3.19 -1.70 18.59
C PRO A 79 2.66 -2.49 17.37
N LEU A 80 3.57 -3.06 16.58
CA LEU A 80 3.18 -3.93 15.47
C LEU A 80 2.37 -5.12 15.98
N ASP A 81 1.29 -5.45 15.27
CA ASP A 81 0.59 -6.71 15.50
C ASP A 81 1.38 -7.86 14.87
N PRO A 82 1.88 -8.82 15.66
CA PRO A 82 2.64 -9.96 15.13
C PRO A 82 1.78 -10.89 14.26
N LYS A 83 0.46 -10.77 14.30
CA LYS A 83 -0.48 -11.54 13.48
C LYS A 83 -0.85 -10.85 12.16
N GLU A 84 -0.55 -9.56 12.00
CA GLU A 84 -0.89 -8.79 10.79
C GLU A 84 -0.40 -9.49 9.51
N PRO A 85 0.83 -10.04 9.42
CA PRO A 85 1.29 -10.75 8.23
C PRO A 85 0.40 -11.93 7.82
N VAL A 86 -0.06 -12.70 8.80
CA VAL A 86 -0.96 -13.85 8.54
C VAL A 86 -2.35 -13.36 8.13
N HIS A 87 -2.89 -12.36 8.83
CA HIS A 87 -4.21 -11.80 8.51
C HIS A 87 -4.25 -11.20 7.10
N VAL A 88 -3.18 -10.54 6.67
CA VAL A 88 -3.08 -10.02 5.29
C VAL A 88 -3.09 -11.17 4.29
N ALA A 89 -2.30 -12.22 4.52
CA ALA A 89 -2.24 -13.38 3.65
C ALA A 89 -3.59 -14.12 3.55
N GLU A 90 -4.30 -14.29 4.67
CA GLU A 90 -5.65 -14.87 4.73
C GLU A 90 -6.66 -13.99 3.99
N SER A 91 -6.54 -12.67 4.12
CA SER A 91 -7.41 -11.71 3.43
C SER A 91 -7.28 -11.82 1.92
N ILE A 92 -6.05 -11.94 1.42
CA ILE A 92 -5.75 -12.14 0.00
C ILE A 92 -6.38 -13.44 -0.50
N ALA A 93 -6.26 -14.53 0.27
CA ALA A 93 -6.86 -15.83 -0.04
C ALA A 93 -8.40 -15.75 -0.10
N LEU A 94 -9.03 -15.11 0.90
CA LEU A 94 -10.49 -14.94 0.96
C LEU A 94 -11.02 -14.12 -0.22
N MET A 95 -10.29 -13.07 -0.59
CA MET A 95 -10.64 -12.21 -1.73
C MET A 95 -10.28 -12.84 -3.09
N LYS A 96 -9.58 -13.98 -3.11
CA LYS A 96 -9.11 -14.68 -4.32
C LYS A 96 -8.40 -13.73 -5.28
N LEU A 97 -7.47 -12.93 -4.75
CA LEU A 97 -6.77 -11.94 -5.56
C LEU A 97 -5.74 -12.63 -6.46
N SER A 98 -5.68 -12.18 -7.71
CA SER A 98 -4.61 -12.57 -8.65
C SER A 98 -3.39 -11.66 -8.52
N HIS A 99 -3.58 -10.45 -7.98
CA HIS A 99 -2.53 -9.46 -7.76
C HIS A 99 -2.81 -8.71 -6.46
N ALA A 100 -1.87 -8.79 -5.52
CA ALA A 100 -1.93 -8.11 -4.24
C ALA A 100 -0.86 -7.04 -4.17
N VAL A 101 -1.26 -5.79 -3.90
CA VAL A 101 -0.34 -4.70 -3.62
C VAL A 101 -0.26 -4.50 -2.12
N VAL A 102 0.93 -4.45 -1.58
CA VAL A 102 1.18 -4.16 -0.16
C VAL A 102 1.91 -2.84 -0.04
N THR A 103 1.41 -1.96 0.80
CA THR A 103 2.10 -0.73 1.21
C THR A 103 2.13 -0.65 2.73
N SER A 104 2.80 0.34 3.30
CA SER A 104 2.81 0.55 4.75
C SER A 104 2.68 2.00 5.13
N VAL A 105 2.38 2.25 6.39
CA VAL A 105 2.77 3.49 7.07
C VAL A 105 4.29 3.49 7.29
N ASP A 106 4.90 4.67 7.40
CA ASP A 106 6.30 4.76 7.85
C ASP A 106 6.38 4.49 9.37
N ARG A 107 7.35 3.69 9.75
CA ARG A 107 7.62 3.27 11.13
C ARG A 107 9.03 3.66 11.58
N ASP A 108 9.33 4.98 11.45
CA ASP A 108 10.62 5.53 11.89
C ASP A 108 10.86 5.38 13.40
N ASP A 109 9.84 4.98 14.16
CA ASP A 109 9.89 4.63 15.58
C ASP A 109 10.55 3.27 15.87
N LEU A 110 10.68 2.41 14.86
CA LEU A 110 11.26 1.08 15.00
C LEU A 110 12.74 1.06 14.61
N PRO A 111 13.58 0.27 15.28
CA PRO A 111 15.02 0.19 14.98
C PRO A 111 15.33 -0.26 13.54
N ASP A 112 14.49 -1.13 12.98
CA ASP A 112 14.58 -1.67 11.63
C ASP A 112 13.56 -1.04 10.66
N LEU A 113 12.92 0.06 11.06
CA LEU A 113 11.91 0.77 10.26
C LEU A 113 10.78 -0.15 9.75
N GLY A 114 10.56 -1.30 10.38
CA GLY A 114 9.57 -2.30 10.04
C GLY A 114 10.00 -3.29 8.95
N ALA A 115 11.28 -3.34 8.55
CA ALA A 115 11.74 -4.20 7.46
C ALA A 115 11.53 -5.70 7.73
N ALA A 116 11.69 -6.16 8.98
CA ALA A 116 11.41 -7.55 9.35
C ALA A 116 9.92 -7.90 9.18
N HIS A 117 9.03 -6.98 9.55
CA HIS A 117 7.59 -7.12 9.39
C HIS A 117 7.18 -7.18 7.91
N TRP A 118 7.80 -6.36 7.07
CA TRP A 118 7.67 -6.40 5.63
C TRP A 118 8.04 -7.78 5.07
N ALA A 119 9.23 -8.27 5.40
CA ALA A 119 9.73 -9.56 4.93
C ALA A 119 8.82 -10.71 5.38
N GLN A 120 8.33 -10.68 6.62
CA GLN A 120 7.40 -11.68 7.14
C GLN A 120 6.07 -11.64 6.38
N THR A 121 5.52 -10.46 6.14
CA THR A 121 4.26 -10.29 5.39
C THR A 121 4.36 -10.88 3.98
N ILE A 122 5.44 -10.58 3.26
CA ILE A 122 5.66 -11.13 1.91
C ILE A 122 5.73 -12.65 1.95
N ARG A 123 6.50 -13.23 2.87
CA ARG A 123 6.65 -14.69 3.00
C ARG A 123 5.32 -15.36 3.33
N GLU A 124 4.51 -14.80 4.22
CA GLU A 124 3.19 -15.36 4.56
C GLU A 124 2.23 -15.27 3.37
N ILE A 125 2.22 -14.17 2.63
CA ILE A 125 1.41 -14.03 1.43
C ILE A 125 1.79 -15.11 0.41
N LYS A 126 3.07 -15.26 0.09
CA LYS A 126 3.55 -16.24 -0.90
C LYS A 126 3.30 -17.68 -0.45
N ARG A 127 3.44 -17.96 0.84
CA ARG A 127 3.17 -19.28 1.41
C ARG A 127 1.70 -19.68 1.25
N LEU A 128 0.78 -18.75 1.51
CA LEU A 128 -0.66 -19.05 1.51
C LEU A 128 -1.30 -18.86 0.12
N ASN A 129 -0.72 -18.01 -0.72
CA ASN A 129 -1.25 -17.62 -2.04
C ASN A 129 -0.17 -17.75 -3.13
N PRO A 130 0.30 -18.96 -3.46
CA PRO A 130 1.43 -19.15 -4.36
C PRO A 130 1.20 -18.65 -5.79
N GLU A 131 -0.06 -18.52 -6.23
CA GLU A 131 -0.44 -18.05 -7.57
C GLU A 131 -0.69 -16.54 -7.63
N THR A 132 -0.64 -15.84 -6.47
CA THR A 132 -0.87 -14.40 -6.41
C THR A 132 0.41 -13.65 -6.66
N THR A 133 0.42 -12.72 -7.62
CA THR A 133 1.52 -11.77 -7.81
C THR A 133 1.55 -10.79 -6.64
N VAL A 134 2.68 -10.66 -5.97
CA VAL A 134 2.88 -9.76 -4.84
C VAL A 134 3.69 -8.55 -5.29
N GLU A 135 3.06 -7.39 -5.29
CA GLU A 135 3.71 -6.10 -5.47
C GLU A 135 3.86 -5.41 -4.12
N VAL A 136 5.04 -4.88 -3.84
CA VAL A 136 5.31 -4.13 -2.61
C VAL A 136 5.68 -2.69 -2.93
N LEU A 137 4.94 -1.74 -2.38
CA LEU A 137 5.23 -0.31 -2.46
C LEU A 137 5.92 0.09 -1.15
N ILE A 138 7.26 -0.02 -1.14
CA ILE A 138 8.08 0.11 0.07
C ILE A 138 8.36 1.57 0.45
N PRO A 139 8.55 1.87 1.75
CA PRO A 139 9.10 3.14 2.22
C PRO A 139 10.58 3.27 1.81
N ASP A 140 11.17 4.44 2.04
CA ASP A 140 12.58 4.68 1.71
C ASP A 140 13.58 3.99 2.65
N PHE A 141 13.12 3.42 3.77
CA PHE A 141 13.96 2.85 4.84
C PHE A 141 15.16 3.73 5.20
N GLN A 142 15.01 5.07 5.03
CA GLN A 142 16.06 6.08 5.23
C GLN A 142 17.36 5.79 4.43
N GLY A 143 17.25 5.09 3.30
CA GLY A 143 18.38 4.67 2.45
C GLY A 143 19.22 3.54 3.02
N ARG A 144 18.76 2.85 4.07
CA ARG A 144 19.49 1.74 4.71
C ARG A 144 19.37 0.48 3.87
N LYS A 145 20.42 0.21 3.09
CA LYS A 145 20.47 -0.91 2.14
C LYS A 145 20.16 -2.26 2.79
N GLU A 146 20.69 -2.51 3.97
CA GLU A 146 20.47 -3.76 4.72
C GLU A 146 18.99 -4.01 5.08
N LEU A 147 18.15 -2.97 5.10
CA LEU A 147 16.72 -3.09 5.35
C LEU A 147 15.96 -3.35 4.05
N ILE A 148 16.40 -2.73 2.96
CA ILE A 148 15.86 -2.98 1.61
C ILE A 148 16.18 -4.42 1.20
N ASP A 149 17.41 -4.89 1.43
CA ASP A 149 17.85 -6.25 1.13
C ASP A 149 16.94 -7.30 1.82
N LYS A 150 16.50 -7.06 3.07
CA LYS A 150 15.52 -7.96 3.74
C LYS A 150 14.21 -8.12 2.99
N VAL A 151 13.73 -7.05 2.36
CA VAL A 151 12.52 -7.10 1.54
C VAL A 151 12.78 -7.85 0.24
N ILE A 152 13.92 -7.61 -0.40
CA ILE A 152 14.35 -8.30 -1.62
C ILE A 152 14.51 -9.81 -1.37
N GLU A 153 15.12 -10.19 -0.24
CA GLU A 153 15.29 -11.59 0.17
C GLU A 153 13.97 -12.33 0.42
N ALA A 154 12.88 -11.60 0.71
CA ALA A 154 11.55 -12.18 0.81
C ALA A 154 10.90 -12.48 -0.57
N GLN A 155 11.54 -12.05 -1.66
CA GLN A 155 11.22 -12.34 -3.06
C GLN A 155 9.79 -11.95 -3.48
N PRO A 156 9.34 -10.69 -3.30
CA PRO A 156 8.14 -10.23 -3.98
C PRO A 156 8.36 -10.22 -5.49
N GLU A 157 7.31 -10.31 -6.29
CA GLU A 157 7.43 -10.28 -7.76
C GLU A 157 7.72 -8.87 -8.28
N ILE A 158 7.22 -7.83 -7.58
CA ILE A 158 7.40 -6.43 -7.96
C ILE A 158 7.75 -5.61 -6.73
N ILE A 159 8.80 -4.80 -6.84
CA ILE A 159 9.16 -3.81 -5.83
C ILE A 159 8.99 -2.42 -6.44
N SER A 160 8.18 -1.60 -5.79
CA SER A 160 7.87 -0.23 -6.18
C SER A 160 8.27 0.74 -5.08
N HIS A 161 8.68 1.94 -5.45
CA HIS A 161 8.91 3.04 -4.53
C HIS A 161 8.51 4.37 -5.16
N ASN A 162 7.83 5.24 -4.40
CA ASN A 162 7.30 6.49 -4.90
C ASN A 162 8.29 7.65 -4.78
N MET A 163 8.54 8.34 -5.89
CA MET A 163 9.22 9.64 -5.91
C MET A 163 8.31 10.79 -5.48
N GLU A 164 7.00 10.62 -5.57
CA GLU A 164 5.90 11.54 -5.25
C GLU A 164 5.90 12.83 -6.05
N THR A 165 7.03 13.49 -6.21
CA THR A 165 7.14 14.77 -6.93
C THR A 165 8.58 15.04 -7.39
N VAL A 166 8.77 16.16 -8.06
CA VAL A 166 10.09 16.61 -8.54
C VAL A 166 10.96 17.14 -7.39
N LYS A 167 12.28 17.06 -7.55
CA LYS A 167 13.28 17.42 -6.53
C LYS A 167 13.00 18.76 -5.83
N ARG A 168 12.69 19.85 -6.59
CA ARG A 168 12.48 21.20 -6.03
C ARG A 168 11.26 21.30 -5.11
N ILE A 169 10.25 20.43 -5.29
CA ILE A 169 9.00 20.45 -4.52
C ILE A 169 9.07 19.44 -3.36
N SER A 170 9.86 18.39 -3.48
CA SER A 170 9.94 17.32 -2.49
C SER A 170 10.08 17.82 -1.04
N PRO A 171 10.98 18.75 -0.70
CA PRO A 171 11.12 19.26 0.67
C PRO A 171 9.89 20.01 1.19
N LEU A 172 9.01 20.49 0.30
CA LEU A 172 7.82 21.26 0.66
C LEU A 172 6.62 20.36 1.03
N VAL A 173 6.60 19.12 0.51
CA VAL A 173 5.44 18.22 0.63
C VAL A 173 5.74 16.91 1.33
N ARG A 174 6.99 16.44 1.31
CA ARG A 174 7.44 15.24 2.04
C ARG A 174 8.06 15.66 3.38
N SER A 175 7.64 15.06 4.47
CA SER A 175 8.07 15.47 5.82
C SER A 175 9.49 15.05 6.17
N ALA A 176 9.93 13.86 5.77
CA ALA A 176 11.22 13.27 6.11
C ALA A 176 11.95 12.67 4.92
N ALA A 177 11.23 12.12 3.96
CA ALA A 177 11.83 11.47 2.79
C ALA A 177 12.55 12.47 1.88
N ARG A 178 13.79 12.14 1.51
CA ARG A 178 14.63 12.95 0.62
C ARG A 178 14.54 12.41 -0.80
N TYR A 179 14.63 13.31 -1.78
CA TYR A 179 14.57 12.97 -3.19
C TYR A 179 15.70 12.02 -3.60
N GLU A 180 16.93 12.32 -3.17
CA GLU A 180 18.12 11.52 -3.44
C GLU A 180 18.01 10.12 -2.83
N THR A 181 17.57 10.01 -1.58
CA THR A 181 17.36 8.73 -0.92
C THR A 181 16.34 7.87 -1.68
N SER A 182 15.26 8.48 -2.17
CA SER A 182 14.28 7.75 -2.99
C SER A 182 14.85 7.26 -4.33
N LEU A 183 15.78 8.01 -4.94
CA LEU A 183 16.50 7.53 -6.14
C LEU A 183 17.42 6.35 -5.80
N GLU A 184 18.13 6.39 -4.67
CA GLU A 184 19.01 5.32 -4.21
C GLU A 184 18.23 4.02 -3.93
N VAL A 185 16.99 4.12 -3.43
CA VAL A 185 16.11 2.95 -3.23
C VAL A 185 15.76 2.27 -4.55
N LEU A 186 15.73 3.03 -5.67
CA LEU A 186 15.37 2.53 -7.00
C LEU A 186 16.57 2.03 -7.81
N CYS A 187 17.82 2.21 -7.32
CA CYS A 187 19.04 1.77 -7.99
C CYS A 187 19.61 0.48 -7.40
#